data_d8eef23b8ea6cfc82d01232d865c223f
#
_entry.id   d8eef23b8ea6cfc82d01232d865c223f
#
_cell.length_a   1.000
_cell.length_b   1.000
_cell.length_c   1.000
_cell.angle_alpha   90.00
_cell.angle_beta   90.00
_cell.angle_gamma   90.00
#
_symmetry.space_group_name_H-M   'P 1'
#
loop_
_entity.id
_entity.type
_entity.pdbx_description
1 polymer ?
#
loop_
_entity_poly.entity_id
_entity_poly.type
_entity_poly.pdbx_seq_one_letter_code
_entity_poly.pdbx_strand_id
1 'polypeptide(L)'
;MRPLLILIPTLIFGKGLSVVSELDTTQGFIGDVIQWTVKIDGKTNDGIRFPELNKINDTITIRNQGLIDEDGLLKGILFEIIAWDTGQFVTPDYSIDILNPDGTLDFSLGAEPISFSISSILAVTDQTDFRPIKGPVPVKSVIPTRAILLSLILIGMVAGMILSLIHI
;
A
#
# COMPACT_ATOMS: atom_id res chain seq x y z
N MET A 1 -28.14 -10.21 70.97
CA MET A 1 -28.00 -9.46 69.68
C MET A 1 -26.68 -9.94 69.03
N ARG A 2 -26.75 -10.71 67.92
CA ARG A 2 -25.55 -11.15 67.15
C ARG A 2 -25.28 -10.11 66.09
N PRO A 3 -24.04 -9.58 65.95
CA PRO A 3 -23.73 -8.69 64.86
C PRO A 3 -23.68 -9.50 63.55
N LEU A 4 -24.47 -9.04 62.56
CA LEU A 4 -24.43 -9.56 61.19
C LEU A 4 -23.19 -9.00 60.50
N LEU A 5 -22.19 -9.84 60.30
CA LEU A 5 -20.96 -9.47 59.55
C LEU A 5 -21.31 -9.47 58.07
N ILE A 6 -21.50 -8.30 57.47
CA ILE A 6 -21.71 -8.14 56.04
C ILE A 6 -20.31 -8.19 55.36
N LEU A 7 -20.01 -9.33 54.72
CA LEU A 7 -18.83 -9.52 53.89
C LEU A 7 -19.11 -8.83 52.55
N ILE A 8 -18.52 -7.64 52.34
CA ILE A 8 -18.56 -6.93 51.07
C ILE A 8 -17.47 -7.55 50.19
N PRO A 9 -17.81 -8.21 49.05
CA PRO A 9 -16.80 -8.67 48.12
C PRO A 9 -16.17 -7.45 47.47
N THR A 10 -14.89 -7.17 47.76
CA THR A 10 -14.07 -6.24 46.99
C THR A 10 -13.82 -6.85 45.64
N LEU A 11 -14.55 -6.40 44.61
CA LEU A 11 -14.20 -6.65 43.21
C LEU A 11 -12.86 -5.93 42.92
N ILE A 12 -11.77 -6.66 42.96
CA ILE A 12 -10.48 -6.19 42.46
C ILE A 12 -10.56 -6.26 40.93
N PHE A 13 -10.87 -5.16 40.28
CA PHE A 13 -10.63 -4.99 38.86
C PHE A 13 -9.11 -4.87 38.66
N GLY A 14 -8.42 -5.98 38.54
CA GLY A 14 -7.11 -6.02 37.97
C GLY A 14 -7.23 -5.58 36.52
N LYS A 15 -6.63 -4.44 36.11
CA LYS A 15 -6.44 -4.14 34.70
C LYS A 15 -5.48 -5.21 34.18
N GLY A 16 -6.06 -6.23 33.55
CA GLY A 16 -5.31 -7.24 32.82
C GLY A 16 -4.63 -6.60 31.61
N LEU A 17 -3.57 -7.23 31.14
CA LEU A 17 -2.95 -6.90 29.87
C LEU A 17 -3.94 -7.21 28.73
N SER A 18 -4.14 -6.27 27.81
CA SER A 18 -5.01 -6.47 26.65
C SER A 18 -4.31 -5.99 25.37
N VAL A 19 -4.74 -6.53 24.23
CA VAL A 19 -4.26 -6.11 22.91
C VAL A 19 -5.37 -5.31 22.24
N VAL A 20 -5.01 -4.15 21.73
CA VAL A 20 -5.86 -3.27 20.94
C VAL A 20 -5.39 -3.32 19.49
N SER A 21 -6.33 -3.61 18.58
CA SER A 21 -6.12 -3.69 17.14
C SER A 21 -6.93 -2.58 16.47
N GLU A 22 -6.30 -1.79 15.60
CA GLU A 22 -6.93 -0.64 14.94
C GLU A 22 -6.48 -0.55 13.48
N LEU A 23 -7.40 -0.16 12.59
CA LEU A 23 -7.12 0.24 11.22
C LEU A 23 -7.34 1.75 11.08
N ASP A 24 -6.50 2.42 10.30
CA ASP A 24 -6.70 3.84 9.93
C ASP A 24 -7.95 4.03 9.07
N THR A 25 -8.29 3.03 8.26
CA THR A 25 -9.51 2.98 7.45
C THR A 25 -10.02 1.55 7.29
N THR A 26 -11.34 1.41 7.21
CA THR A 26 -12.00 0.13 6.90
C THR A 26 -12.46 0.04 5.45
N GLN A 27 -12.19 1.06 4.63
CA GLN A 27 -12.53 1.11 3.21
C GLN A 27 -11.38 1.71 2.42
N GLY A 28 -11.06 1.10 1.27
CA GLY A 28 -10.00 1.55 0.38
C GLY A 28 -10.20 1.07 -1.04
N PHE A 29 -9.27 1.41 -1.90
CA PHE A 29 -9.19 0.93 -3.29
C PHE A 29 -8.03 -0.03 -3.48
N ILE A 30 -8.04 -0.77 -4.58
CA ILE A 30 -6.93 -1.65 -4.95
C ILE A 30 -5.63 -0.85 -4.98
N GLY A 31 -4.62 -1.31 -4.23
CA GLY A 31 -3.30 -0.69 -4.15
C GLY A 31 -3.16 0.41 -3.10
N ASP A 32 -4.24 0.79 -2.40
CA ASP A 32 -4.15 1.70 -1.28
C ASP A 32 -3.38 1.06 -0.12
N VAL A 33 -2.63 1.89 0.60
CA VAL A 33 -1.91 1.48 1.81
C VAL A 33 -2.82 1.72 3.00
N ILE A 34 -3.18 0.65 3.69
CA ILE A 34 -3.98 0.67 4.92
C ILE A 34 -3.02 0.44 6.10
N GLN A 35 -3.06 1.32 7.09
CA GLN A 35 -2.27 1.18 8.30
C GLN A 35 -3.02 0.38 9.35
N TRP A 36 -2.43 -0.74 9.74
CA TRP A 36 -2.92 -1.61 10.80
C TRP A 36 -1.99 -1.50 12.00
N THR A 37 -2.53 -1.02 13.11
CA THR A 37 -1.78 -0.82 14.36
C THR A 37 -2.25 -1.84 15.39
N VAL A 38 -1.29 -2.55 15.99
CA VAL A 38 -1.55 -3.46 17.11
C VAL A 38 -0.75 -2.98 18.32
N LYS A 39 -1.44 -2.65 19.40
CA LYS A 39 -0.85 -2.11 20.64
C LYS A 39 -1.21 -2.95 21.84
N ILE A 40 -0.33 -2.94 22.84
CA ILE A 40 -0.62 -3.45 24.18
C ILE A 40 -1.17 -2.32 25.04
N ASP A 41 -2.33 -2.55 25.67
CA ASP A 41 -2.86 -1.74 26.74
C ASP A 41 -2.66 -2.43 28.09
N GLY A 42 -2.11 -1.72 29.04
CA GLY A 42 -1.78 -2.21 30.35
C GLY A 42 -0.30 -1.97 30.70
N LYS A 43 0.06 -2.36 31.91
CA LYS A 43 1.44 -2.29 32.39
C LYS A 43 1.93 -3.70 32.70
N THR A 44 3.06 -4.07 32.11
CA THR A 44 3.80 -5.26 32.47
C THR A 44 5.26 -4.92 32.69
N ASN A 45 5.91 -5.65 33.56
CA ASN A 45 7.37 -5.61 33.74
C ASN A 45 8.05 -6.72 32.91
N ASP A 46 7.25 -7.54 32.23
CA ASP A 46 7.73 -8.67 31.43
C ASP A 46 8.22 -8.18 30.06
N GLY A 47 9.09 -8.94 29.44
CA GLY A 47 9.52 -8.66 28.09
C GLY A 47 8.36 -8.79 27.09
N ILE A 48 8.30 -7.90 26.10
CA ILE A 48 7.30 -7.96 25.05
C ILE A 48 8.03 -8.19 23.74
N ARG A 49 7.55 -9.15 22.96
CA ARG A 49 8.03 -9.44 21.61
C ARG A 49 6.91 -9.33 20.61
N PHE A 50 7.13 -8.54 19.56
CA PHE A 50 6.24 -8.36 18.42
C PHE A 50 6.80 -9.20 17.25
N PRO A 51 6.23 -10.39 16.96
CA PRO A 51 6.68 -11.19 15.84
C PRO A 51 6.50 -10.47 14.51
N GLU A 52 7.45 -10.65 13.60
CA GLU A 52 7.30 -10.14 12.24
C GLU A 52 6.30 -11.00 11.47
N LEU A 53 5.39 -10.33 10.74
CA LEU A 53 4.54 -10.99 9.77
C LEU A 53 5.23 -11.05 8.41
N ASN A 54 5.47 -12.24 7.93
CA ASN A 54 5.88 -12.47 6.56
C ASN A 54 4.65 -12.49 5.64
N LYS A 55 4.87 -12.44 4.32
CA LYS A 55 3.86 -12.45 3.25
C LYS A 55 2.65 -13.35 3.60
N ILE A 56 1.44 -12.75 3.64
CA ILE A 56 0.22 -13.43 4.09
C ILE A 56 -0.35 -14.33 2.98
N ASN A 57 -0.56 -13.76 1.79
CA ASN A 57 -1.04 -14.45 0.59
C ASN A 57 -0.78 -13.59 -0.65
N ASP A 58 -1.23 -14.04 -1.83
CA ASP A 58 -1.04 -13.29 -3.07
C ASP A 58 -1.99 -12.09 -3.21
N THR A 59 -3.06 -12.04 -2.42
CA THR A 59 -4.07 -10.97 -2.45
C THR A 59 -3.75 -9.85 -1.46
N ILE A 60 -3.18 -10.18 -0.29
CA ILE A 60 -2.79 -9.22 0.74
C ILE A 60 -1.29 -9.29 0.95
N THR A 61 -0.63 -8.14 0.86
CA THR A 61 0.81 -8.00 1.05
C THR A 61 1.09 -7.02 2.18
N ILE A 62 2.02 -7.37 3.07
CA ILE A 62 2.62 -6.42 4.01
C ILE A 62 3.75 -5.70 3.28
N ARG A 63 3.59 -4.39 3.12
CA ARG A 63 4.58 -3.52 2.49
C ARG A 63 5.70 -3.16 3.45
N ASN A 64 5.34 -2.85 4.68
CA ASN A 64 6.26 -2.41 5.72
C ASN A 64 5.72 -2.80 7.10
N GLN A 65 6.62 -2.91 8.06
CA GLN A 65 6.27 -3.11 9.46
C GLN A 65 7.28 -2.36 10.33
N GLY A 66 6.78 -1.72 11.38
CA GLY A 66 7.60 -0.92 12.28
C GLY A 66 7.13 -0.97 13.71
N LEU A 67 8.07 -1.07 14.65
CA LEU A 67 7.76 -1.05 16.08
C LEU A 67 7.37 0.36 16.52
N ILE A 68 6.41 0.44 17.42
CA ILE A 68 5.97 1.69 18.04
C ILE A 68 6.57 1.75 19.43
N ASP A 69 7.39 2.79 19.65
CA ASP A 69 8.02 3.09 20.93
C ASP A 69 7.36 4.34 21.53
N GLU A 70 6.97 4.27 22.78
CA GLU A 70 6.52 5.40 23.58
C GLU A 70 7.33 5.44 24.87
N ASP A 71 8.04 6.54 25.11
CA ASP A 71 8.88 6.76 26.29
C ASP A 71 9.97 5.69 26.51
N GLY A 72 10.54 5.15 25.42
CA GLY A 72 11.56 4.09 25.48
C GLY A 72 11.01 2.70 25.81
N LEU A 73 9.69 2.53 25.74
CA LEU A 73 9.02 1.24 25.91
C LEU A 73 8.32 0.83 24.61
N LEU A 74 8.55 -0.39 24.17
CA LEU A 74 7.82 -0.96 23.04
C LEU A 74 6.36 -1.13 23.40
N LYS A 75 5.49 -0.42 22.69
CA LYS A 75 4.04 -0.38 22.93
C LYS A 75 3.21 -1.08 21.86
N GLY A 76 3.76 -1.25 20.66
CA GLY A 76 3.01 -1.83 19.58
C GLY A 76 3.83 -2.05 18.32
N ILE A 77 3.12 -2.45 17.29
CA ILE A 77 3.63 -2.62 15.93
C ILE A 77 2.65 -2.02 14.94
N LEU A 78 3.18 -1.36 13.92
CA LEU A 78 2.44 -0.82 12.77
C LEU A 78 2.73 -1.69 11.55
N PHE A 79 1.72 -2.11 10.84
CA PHE A 79 1.80 -2.78 9.55
C PHE A 79 1.20 -1.90 8.47
N GLU A 80 1.88 -1.80 7.33
CA GLU A 80 1.33 -1.23 6.09
C GLU A 80 0.85 -2.37 5.22
N ILE A 81 -0.47 -2.49 5.06
CA ILE A 81 -1.13 -3.54 4.29
C ILE A 81 -1.57 -2.99 2.94
N ILE A 82 -1.37 -3.76 1.88
CA ILE A 82 -1.90 -3.48 0.54
C ILE A 82 -2.71 -4.69 0.09
N ALA A 83 -3.93 -4.43 -0.40
CA ALA A 83 -4.74 -5.44 -1.07
C ALA A 83 -4.72 -5.24 -2.58
N TRP A 84 -4.55 -6.35 -3.32
CA TRP A 84 -4.42 -6.38 -4.78
C TRP A 84 -5.68 -6.87 -5.50
N ASP A 85 -6.75 -7.12 -4.74
CA ASP A 85 -8.05 -7.55 -5.29
C ASP A 85 -9.19 -6.81 -4.58
N THR A 86 -10.37 -6.82 -5.18
CA THR A 86 -11.59 -6.25 -4.60
C THR A 86 -12.30 -7.27 -3.73
N GLY A 87 -12.98 -6.80 -2.70
CA GLY A 87 -13.80 -7.66 -1.83
C GLY A 87 -13.75 -7.26 -0.37
N GLN A 88 -14.23 -8.18 0.45
CA GLN A 88 -14.16 -8.10 1.91
C GLN A 88 -12.95 -8.91 2.40
N PHE A 89 -12.16 -8.28 3.21
CA PHE A 89 -10.96 -8.86 3.81
C PHE A 89 -11.01 -8.75 5.32
N VAL A 90 -10.16 -9.52 5.97
CA VAL A 90 -9.95 -9.47 7.42
C VAL A 90 -8.45 -9.34 7.65
N THR A 91 -8.06 -8.57 8.66
CA THR A 91 -6.65 -8.51 9.06
C THR A 91 -6.14 -9.89 9.42
N PRO A 92 -4.85 -10.19 9.18
CA PRO A 92 -4.27 -11.48 9.51
C PRO A 92 -4.36 -11.80 11.00
N ASP A 93 -4.35 -13.09 11.34
CA ASP A 93 -4.17 -13.50 12.72
C ASP A 93 -2.79 -13.05 13.21
N TYR A 94 -2.78 -12.30 14.30
CA TYR A 94 -1.56 -11.79 14.90
C TYR A 94 -1.60 -11.96 16.42
N SER A 95 -0.48 -12.32 17.00
CA SER A 95 -0.34 -12.41 18.44
C SER A 95 0.97 -11.79 18.92
N ILE A 96 0.89 -11.16 20.07
CA ILE A 96 2.03 -10.54 20.76
C ILE A 96 2.50 -11.54 21.83
N ASP A 97 3.79 -11.78 21.90
CA ASP A 97 4.39 -12.68 22.86
C ASP A 97 4.83 -11.94 24.13
N ILE A 98 4.43 -12.44 25.26
CA ILE A 98 4.87 -12.00 26.58
C ILE A 98 5.95 -12.98 27.05
N LEU A 99 7.08 -12.43 27.45
CA LEU A 99 8.27 -13.21 27.79
C LEU A 99 8.55 -13.14 29.28
N ASN A 100 8.94 -14.27 29.85
CA ASN A 100 9.52 -14.34 31.19
C ASN A 100 10.82 -13.53 31.29
N PRO A 101 11.31 -13.22 32.50
CA PRO A 101 12.59 -12.54 32.71
C PRO A 101 13.80 -13.28 32.14
N ASP A 102 13.70 -14.57 31.93
CA ASP A 102 14.72 -15.42 31.29
C ASP A 102 14.68 -15.40 29.76
N GLY A 103 13.71 -14.68 29.16
CA GLY A 103 13.51 -14.55 27.72
C GLY A 103 12.70 -15.70 27.10
N THR A 104 12.22 -16.65 27.88
CA THR A 104 11.31 -17.70 27.39
C THR A 104 9.89 -17.18 27.22
N LEU A 105 9.12 -17.78 26.30
CA LEU A 105 7.72 -17.44 26.11
C LEU A 105 6.91 -17.83 27.35
N ASP A 106 6.17 -16.88 27.90
CA ASP A 106 5.20 -17.14 28.97
C ASP A 106 3.83 -17.44 28.35
N PHE A 107 3.24 -16.45 27.67
CA PHE A 107 2.00 -16.61 26.92
C PHE A 107 1.93 -15.63 25.75
N SER A 108 0.96 -15.85 24.84
CA SER A 108 0.71 -14.95 23.71
C SER A 108 -0.69 -14.38 23.81
N LEU A 109 -0.82 -13.10 23.47
CA LEU A 109 -2.08 -12.35 23.40
C LEU A 109 -2.45 -12.13 21.94
N GLY A 110 -3.58 -12.67 21.49
CA GLY A 110 -4.10 -12.49 20.14
C GLY A 110 -4.67 -11.09 19.95
N ALA A 111 -4.40 -10.49 18.79
CA ALA A 111 -5.08 -9.30 18.34
C ALA A 111 -6.45 -9.66 17.74
N GLU A 112 -7.47 -8.83 18.02
CA GLU A 112 -8.79 -9.03 17.43
C GLU A 112 -8.75 -8.73 15.93
N PRO A 113 -9.24 -9.64 15.06
CA PRO A 113 -9.25 -9.43 13.62
C PRO A 113 -10.27 -8.35 13.23
N ILE A 114 -9.89 -7.48 12.29
CA ILE A 114 -10.73 -6.37 11.82
C ILE A 114 -11.08 -6.58 10.36
N SER A 115 -12.36 -6.45 10.02
CA SER A 115 -12.83 -6.53 8.63
C SER A 115 -12.68 -5.19 7.92
N PHE A 116 -12.25 -5.21 6.65
CA PHE A 116 -12.17 -4.05 5.77
C PHE A 116 -12.58 -4.41 4.34
N SER A 117 -12.95 -3.39 3.55
CA SER A 117 -13.44 -3.58 2.19
C SER A 117 -12.59 -2.83 1.18
N ILE A 118 -12.31 -3.48 0.06
CA ILE A 118 -11.56 -2.92 -1.06
C ILE A 118 -12.45 -2.84 -2.30
N SER A 119 -12.51 -1.67 -2.88
CA SER A 119 -13.30 -1.39 -4.08
C SER A 119 -12.39 -1.15 -5.28
N SER A 120 -12.94 -1.37 -6.49
CA SER A 120 -12.26 -0.99 -7.71
C SER A 120 -12.42 0.52 -7.96
N ILE A 121 -11.36 1.21 -8.35
CA ILE A 121 -11.41 2.60 -8.80
C ILE A 121 -12.37 2.76 -10.00
N LEU A 122 -12.48 1.73 -10.83
CA LEU A 122 -13.38 1.75 -12.00
C LEU A 122 -14.86 1.74 -11.63
N ALA A 123 -15.22 1.21 -10.45
CA ALA A 123 -16.60 1.17 -9.97
C ALA A 123 -17.13 2.55 -9.56
N VAL A 124 -16.26 3.48 -9.22
CA VAL A 124 -16.60 4.86 -8.82
C VAL A 124 -16.81 5.76 -10.03
N THR A 125 -16.27 5.37 -11.18
CA THR A 125 -16.44 6.14 -12.41
C THR A 125 -17.67 5.59 -13.15
N ASP A 126 -18.75 6.37 -13.19
CA ASP A 126 -19.99 6.11 -13.95
C ASP A 126 -19.75 6.00 -15.48
N GLN A 127 -18.49 5.96 -15.90
CA GLN A 127 -18.07 5.81 -17.29
C GLN A 127 -17.92 4.32 -17.62
N THR A 128 -19.05 3.68 -17.87
CA THR A 128 -19.12 2.34 -18.48
C THR A 128 -18.64 2.32 -19.93
N ASP A 129 -18.34 3.47 -20.49
CA ASP A 129 -17.93 3.58 -21.90
C ASP A 129 -16.40 3.69 -21.98
N PHE A 130 -15.79 2.67 -22.57
CA PHE A 130 -14.36 2.71 -22.87
C PHE A 130 -14.10 3.88 -23.81
N ARG A 131 -13.18 4.78 -23.46
CA ARG A 131 -12.74 5.82 -24.37
C ARG A 131 -12.31 5.18 -25.69
N PRO A 132 -12.87 5.58 -26.82
CA PRO A 132 -12.50 5.00 -28.11
C PRO A 132 -11.00 5.15 -28.30
N ILE A 133 -10.36 4.09 -28.78
CA ILE A 133 -8.93 4.10 -29.11
C ILE A 133 -8.72 5.24 -30.10
N LYS A 134 -7.85 6.20 -29.73
CA LYS A 134 -7.47 7.26 -30.67
C LYS A 134 -6.91 6.60 -31.93
N GLY A 135 -7.56 6.87 -33.05
CA GLY A 135 -7.05 6.41 -34.35
C GLY A 135 -5.64 6.94 -34.64
N PRO A 136 -4.96 6.37 -35.63
CA PRO A 136 -3.63 6.83 -36.00
C PRO A 136 -3.66 8.32 -36.31
N VAL A 137 -2.79 9.08 -35.66
CA VAL A 137 -2.64 10.52 -35.93
C VAL A 137 -2.03 10.66 -37.33
N PRO A 138 -2.69 11.38 -38.27
CA PRO A 138 -2.14 11.58 -39.60
C PRO A 138 -0.83 12.39 -39.48
N VAL A 139 0.29 11.74 -39.79
CA VAL A 139 1.59 12.40 -39.84
C VAL A 139 1.64 13.21 -41.15
N LYS A 140 1.73 14.53 -41.05
CA LYS A 140 1.98 15.37 -42.23
C LYS A 140 3.36 15.01 -42.79
N SER A 141 3.39 14.40 -43.99
CA SER A 141 4.64 14.18 -44.71
C SER A 141 5.23 15.52 -45.08
N VAL A 142 6.40 15.83 -44.55
CA VAL A 142 7.13 17.03 -44.90
C VAL A 142 7.84 16.77 -46.21
N ILE A 143 7.29 17.31 -47.33
CA ILE A 143 7.95 17.23 -48.62
C ILE A 143 9.17 18.12 -48.54
N PRO A 144 10.38 17.63 -48.82
CA PRO A 144 11.63 18.42 -48.72
C PRO A 144 11.77 19.38 -49.92
N THR A 145 10.88 20.35 -50.00
CA THR A 145 10.78 21.31 -51.13
C THR A 145 12.12 22.01 -51.40
N ARG A 146 12.92 22.31 -50.37
CA ARG A 146 14.25 22.92 -50.53
C ARG A 146 15.23 21.99 -51.24
N ALA A 147 15.20 20.69 -50.91
CA ALA A 147 16.08 19.72 -51.58
C ALA A 147 15.70 19.54 -53.05
N ILE A 148 14.39 19.54 -53.35
CA ILE A 148 13.87 19.45 -54.73
C ILE A 148 14.25 20.68 -55.53
N LEU A 149 14.12 21.88 -54.94
CA LEU A 149 14.52 23.13 -55.63
C LEU A 149 16.03 23.16 -55.91
N LEU A 150 16.87 22.81 -54.97
CA LEU A 150 18.33 22.73 -55.12
C LEU A 150 18.74 21.74 -56.21
N SER A 151 18.12 20.57 -56.27
CA SER A 151 18.39 19.58 -57.30
C SER A 151 17.99 20.06 -58.70
N LEU A 152 16.85 20.75 -58.84
CA LEU A 152 16.45 21.37 -60.12
C LEU A 152 17.45 22.44 -60.60
N ILE A 153 17.92 23.28 -59.69
CA ILE A 153 18.92 24.31 -60.02
C ILE A 153 20.24 23.66 -60.45
N LEU A 154 20.69 22.63 -59.79
CA LEU A 154 21.90 21.89 -60.12
C LEU A 154 21.80 21.24 -61.51
N ILE A 155 20.67 20.56 -61.78
CA ILE A 155 20.40 19.97 -63.10
C ILE A 155 20.40 21.05 -64.20
N GLY A 156 19.76 22.17 -63.97
CA GLY A 156 19.73 23.30 -64.88
C GLY A 156 21.12 23.86 -65.19
N MET A 157 21.99 24.00 -64.18
CA MET A 157 23.37 24.46 -64.35
C MET A 157 24.20 23.46 -65.18
N VAL A 158 24.10 22.17 -64.91
CA VAL A 158 24.80 21.12 -65.66
C VAL A 158 24.34 21.09 -67.11
N ALA A 159 23.02 21.15 -67.36
CA ALA A 159 22.47 21.23 -68.71
C ALA A 159 22.95 22.48 -69.46
N GLY A 160 22.94 23.64 -68.81
CA GLY A 160 23.46 24.89 -69.40
C GLY A 160 24.95 24.82 -69.75
N MET A 161 25.75 24.20 -68.89
CA MET A 161 27.17 23.96 -69.14
C MET A 161 27.40 23.05 -70.33
N ILE A 162 26.64 21.96 -70.46
CA ILE A 162 26.73 21.05 -71.61
C ILE A 162 26.34 21.77 -72.89
N LEU A 163 25.23 22.51 -72.87
CA LEU A 163 24.78 23.29 -74.05
C LEU A 163 25.80 24.33 -74.47
N SER A 164 26.46 25.00 -73.54
CA SER A 164 27.51 25.99 -73.79
C SER A 164 28.72 25.34 -74.46
N LEU A 165 29.12 24.11 -74.05
CA LEU A 165 30.23 23.36 -74.66
C LEU A 165 29.90 22.87 -76.07
N ILE A 166 28.65 22.59 -76.36
CA ILE A 166 28.22 22.15 -77.71
C ILE A 166 28.11 23.33 -78.69
N HIS A 167 27.89 24.54 -78.17
CA HIS A 167 27.69 25.72 -79.00
C HIS A 167 29.01 26.50 -79.33
N ILE A 168 30.13 26.05 -78.79
CA ILE A 168 31.45 26.55 -79.13
C ILE A 168 32.03 25.63 -80.21
#